data_bdc8c7cb45e5c809e755054e43496d6a
#
_entry.id   bdc8c7cb45e5c809e755054e43496d6a
#
_cell.length_a   1.000
_cell.length_b   1.000
_cell.length_c   1.000
_cell.angle_alpha   90.00
_cell.angle_beta   90.00
_cell.angle_gamma   90.00
#
_symmetry.space_group_name_H-M   'P 1'
#
loop_
_entity.id
_entity.type
_entity.pdbx_description
1 polymer ?
#
loop_
_entity_poly.entity_id
_entity_poly.type
_entity_poly.pdbx_seq_one_letter_code
_entity_poly.pdbx_strand_id
1 'polypeptide(L)'
;MWQPFCLPAMEGAVFMKMKEKSVELLAPAGNPDAFYGAVKAGADAVYLGGQRFGARAYAENFTGDELLECIRYGHIMGCKIYLTVNTLMKEEELEELYDYIFPLYEGGLDGVIVQDFGALQLLKESFPDLELHASTQMTLCSRFGAELLKNMGACRIVPARELCLEEIKAIKQTVDIELETFIHGAMCYSYSGQCLFSSILGGRSGNRGRCAQPCRLPFCVETDGCRS
;
A
#
# COMPACT_ATOMS: atom_id res chain seq x y z
N MET A 1 -33.28 35.93 -43.74
CA MET A 1 -31.96 36.52 -43.44
C MET A 1 -31.60 36.12 -42.04
N TRP A 2 -30.84 35.03 -41.89
CA TRP A 2 -30.44 34.48 -40.59
C TRP A 2 -29.02 34.97 -40.28
N GLN A 3 -28.87 35.71 -39.18
CA GLN A 3 -27.55 36.06 -38.64
C GLN A 3 -27.03 34.93 -37.75
N PRO A 4 -25.78 34.49 -37.89
CA PRO A 4 -25.20 33.50 -36.96
C PRO A 4 -24.81 34.19 -35.65
N PHE A 5 -25.27 33.61 -34.53
CA PHE A 5 -24.81 33.97 -33.19
C PHE A 5 -23.34 33.56 -33.02
N CYS A 6 -22.49 34.58 -32.96
CA CYS A 6 -21.10 34.38 -32.54
C CYS A 6 -21.06 34.20 -31.01
N LEU A 7 -20.69 33.01 -30.53
CA LEU A 7 -20.34 32.81 -29.13
C LEU A 7 -18.99 33.48 -28.87
N PRO A 8 -18.80 34.23 -27.75
CA PRO A 8 -17.52 34.80 -27.42
C PRO A 8 -16.52 33.68 -27.10
N ALA A 9 -15.32 33.80 -27.65
CA ALA A 9 -14.18 32.95 -27.31
C ALA A 9 -13.92 33.03 -25.80
N MET A 10 -13.96 31.88 -25.14
CA MET A 10 -13.47 31.78 -23.77
C MET A 10 -11.92 31.85 -23.80
N GLU A 11 -11.42 33.10 -23.81
CA GLU A 11 -10.02 33.35 -23.45
C GLU A 11 -9.87 33.15 -21.95
N GLY A 12 -8.97 32.23 -21.54
CA GLY A 12 -8.52 32.10 -20.17
C GLY A 12 -8.66 30.73 -19.55
N ALA A 13 -8.44 29.65 -20.28
CA ALA A 13 -8.00 28.44 -19.63
C ALA A 13 -6.56 28.68 -19.11
N VAL A 14 -6.46 29.15 -17.86
CA VAL A 14 -5.20 29.17 -17.14
C VAL A 14 -4.83 27.70 -16.94
N PHE A 15 -4.03 27.14 -17.84
CA PHE A 15 -3.26 25.94 -17.57
C PHE A 15 -2.34 26.29 -16.39
N MET A 16 -2.81 26.02 -15.17
CA MET A 16 -1.91 25.96 -14.03
C MET A 16 -0.88 24.89 -14.40
N LYS A 17 0.34 25.37 -14.71
CA LYS A 17 1.52 24.53 -14.85
C LYS A 17 1.63 23.81 -13.52
N MET A 18 1.21 22.55 -13.45
CA MET A 18 1.34 21.71 -12.26
C MET A 18 2.84 21.69 -11.95
N LYS A 19 3.20 22.29 -10.83
CA LYS A 19 4.55 22.22 -10.29
C LYS A 19 4.80 20.72 -10.11
N GLU A 20 5.85 20.17 -10.72
CA GLU A 20 6.26 18.77 -10.48
C GLU A 20 6.29 18.57 -8.96
N LYS A 21 5.37 17.77 -8.44
CA LYS A 21 5.38 17.40 -7.03
C LYS A 21 6.59 16.52 -6.81
N SER A 22 7.48 16.94 -5.95
CA SER A 22 8.67 16.17 -5.57
C SER A 22 8.34 14.97 -4.68
N VAL A 23 7.11 14.88 -4.14
CA VAL A 23 6.66 13.85 -3.19
C VAL A 23 5.22 13.48 -3.51
N GLU A 24 4.96 12.17 -3.61
CA GLU A 24 3.63 11.59 -3.75
C GLU A 24 2.94 11.49 -2.37
N LEU A 25 1.74 12.01 -2.25
CA LEU A 25 0.90 11.84 -1.06
C LEU A 25 0.03 10.60 -1.22
N LEU A 26 0.41 9.53 -0.51
CA LEU A 26 -0.31 8.26 -0.49
C LEU A 26 -1.26 8.19 0.71
N ALA A 27 -2.54 7.95 0.45
CA ALA A 27 -3.56 7.80 1.49
C ALA A 27 -4.08 6.36 1.61
N PRO A 28 -4.43 5.87 2.83
CA PRO A 28 -5.12 4.62 3.01
C PRO A 28 -6.62 4.75 2.76
N ALA A 29 -7.26 3.69 2.21
CA ALA A 29 -8.71 3.58 2.26
C ALA A 29 -9.13 2.16 2.68
N GLY A 30 -9.95 2.07 3.72
CA GLY A 30 -10.46 0.81 4.25
C GLY A 30 -11.86 0.46 3.75
N ASN A 31 -12.54 1.39 3.10
CA ASN A 31 -13.86 1.24 2.50
C ASN A 31 -14.09 2.32 1.42
N PRO A 32 -15.17 2.23 0.62
CA PRO A 32 -15.47 3.19 -0.45
C PRO A 32 -15.57 4.65 0.02
N ASP A 33 -16.19 4.92 1.16
CA ASP A 33 -16.33 6.29 1.67
C ASP A 33 -14.96 6.93 1.97
N ALA A 34 -14.06 6.16 2.60
CA ALA A 34 -12.69 6.60 2.87
C ALA A 34 -11.91 6.82 1.57
N PHE A 35 -12.13 5.99 0.54
CA PHE A 35 -11.53 6.15 -0.78
C PHE A 35 -11.94 7.47 -1.43
N TYR A 36 -13.24 7.72 -1.57
CA TYR A 36 -13.73 8.96 -2.16
C TYR A 36 -13.30 10.19 -1.35
N GLY A 37 -13.25 10.06 -0.02
CA GLY A 37 -12.74 11.11 0.87
C GLY A 37 -11.27 11.43 0.61
N ALA A 38 -10.41 10.42 0.47
CA ALA A 38 -8.99 10.59 0.20
C ALA A 38 -8.72 11.25 -1.16
N VAL A 39 -9.39 10.77 -2.22
CA VAL A 39 -9.27 11.34 -3.57
C VAL A 39 -9.73 12.81 -3.59
N LYS A 40 -10.88 13.12 -2.98
CA LYS A 40 -11.39 14.50 -2.90
C LYS A 40 -10.50 15.41 -2.06
N ALA A 41 -9.79 14.88 -1.06
CA ALA A 41 -8.84 15.63 -0.25
C ALA A 41 -7.51 15.89 -0.98
N GLY A 42 -7.32 15.34 -2.19
CA GLY A 42 -6.16 15.60 -3.02
C GLY A 42 -5.00 14.61 -2.82
N ALA A 43 -5.30 13.37 -2.45
CA ALA A 43 -4.30 12.30 -2.49
C ALA A 43 -3.80 12.09 -3.92
N ASP A 44 -2.49 11.92 -4.10
CA ASP A 44 -1.88 11.58 -5.38
C ASP A 44 -2.02 10.09 -5.70
N ALA A 45 -2.07 9.27 -4.65
CA ALA A 45 -2.32 7.84 -4.73
C ALA A 45 -3.14 7.36 -3.52
N VAL A 46 -3.88 6.26 -3.69
CA VAL A 46 -4.62 5.59 -2.61
C VAL A 46 -4.28 4.11 -2.60
N TYR A 47 -3.98 3.54 -1.42
CA TYR A 47 -3.85 2.11 -1.31
C TYR A 47 -5.09 1.48 -0.66
N LEU A 48 -5.51 0.36 -1.23
CA LEU A 48 -6.73 -0.37 -0.90
C LEU A 48 -6.40 -1.81 -0.49
N GLY A 49 -7.27 -2.41 0.31
CA GLY A 49 -7.25 -3.85 0.60
C GLY A 49 -8.43 -4.54 -0.06
N GLY A 50 -8.17 -5.56 -0.85
CA GLY A 50 -9.23 -6.45 -1.33
C GLY A 50 -9.57 -7.53 -0.30
N GLN A 51 -10.56 -8.36 -0.59
CA GLN A 51 -11.04 -9.43 0.30
C GLN A 51 -9.99 -10.53 0.54
N ARG A 52 -8.92 -10.57 -0.27
CA ARG A 52 -7.86 -11.58 -0.21
C ARG A 52 -6.49 -10.93 -0.15
N PHE A 53 -5.53 -11.66 0.40
CA PHE A 53 -4.09 -11.36 0.40
C PHE A 53 -3.66 -10.07 1.13
N GLY A 54 -4.61 -9.31 1.72
CA GLY A 54 -4.33 -8.08 2.44
C GLY A 54 -4.03 -8.29 3.93
N ALA A 55 -3.19 -7.44 4.51
CA ALA A 55 -2.80 -7.49 5.92
C ALA A 55 -3.92 -7.15 6.92
N ARG A 56 -5.10 -6.78 6.46
CA ARG A 56 -6.28 -6.43 7.27
C ARG A 56 -7.48 -7.31 6.93
N ALA A 57 -7.35 -8.64 7.15
CA ALA A 57 -8.38 -9.61 6.82
C ALA A 57 -9.76 -9.36 7.48
N TYR A 58 -9.81 -8.56 8.56
CA TYR A 58 -11.06 -8.23 9.29
C TYR A 58 -11.59 -6.81 9.02
N ALA A 59 -11.00 -6.06 8.09
CA ALA A 59 -11.57 -4.82 7.59
C ALA A 59 -12.73 -5.12 6.63
N GLU A 60 -13.56 -4.12 6.31
CA GLU A 60 -14.62 -4.27 5.31
C GLU A 60 -14.05 -4.75 3.97
N ASN A 61 -12.89 -4.23 3.59
CA ASN A 61 -12.19 -4.52 2.34
C ASN A 61 -13.08 -4.35 1.09
N PHE A 62 -12.46 -4.24 -0.06
CA PHE A 62 -13.18 -4.02 -1.32
C PHE A 62 -13.42 -5.33 -2.06
N THR A 63 -14.60 -5.48 -2.64
CA THR A 63 -14.89 -6.53 -3.64
C THR A 63 -14.12 -6.25 -4.95
N GLY A 64 -14.06 -7.25 -5.84
CA GLY A 64 -13.41 -7.07 -7.15
C GLY A 64 -14.05 -5.95 -7.98
N ASP A 65 -15.38 -5.86 -7.99
CA ASP A 65 -16.10 -4.82 -8.72
C ASP A 65 -15.87 -3.42 -8.14
N GLU A 66 -15.84 -3.30 -6.81
CA GLU A 66 -15.51 -2.03 -6.13
C GLU A 66 -14.07 -1.62 -6.39
N LEU A 67 -13.11 -2.56 -6.45
CA LEU A 67 -11.72 -2.26 -6.82
C LEU A 67 -11.64 -1.71 -8.24
N LEU A 68 -12.33 -2.32 -9.21
CA LEU A 68 -12.37 -1.83 -10.59
C LEU A 68 -13.03 -0.44 -10.69
N GLU A 69 -14.06 -0.18 -9.90
CA GLU A 69 -14.67 1.15 -9.81
C GLU A 69 -13.70 2.19 -9.23
N CYS A 70 -12.98 1.83 -8.15
CA CYS A 70 -11.97 2.69 -7.54
C CYS A 70 -10.83 3.01 -8.52
N ILE A 71 -10.34 2.03 -9.29
CA ILE A 71 -9.31 2.24 -10.31
C ILE A 71 -9.80 3.27 -11.35
N ARG A 72 -10.97 3.02 -11.93
CA ARG A 72 -11.55 3.92 -12.94
C ARG A 72 -11.78 5.33 -12.42
N TYR A 73 -12.39 5.46 -11.23
CA TYR A 73 -12.65 6.77 -10.61
C TYR A 73 -11.35 7.50 -10.25
N GLY A 74 -10.39 6.77 -9.65
CA GLY A 74 -9.08 7.33 -9.31
C GLY A 74 -8.38 7.91 -10.53
N HIS A 75 -8.33 7.18 -11.64
CA HIS A 75 -7.72 7.63 -12.89
C HIS A 75 -8.42 8.88 -13.48
N ILE A 76 -9.75 8.95 -13.44
CA ILE A 76 -10.49 10.15 -13.86
C ILE A 76 -10.07 11.38 -13.02
N MET A 77 -9.79 11.18 -11.74
CA MET A 77 -9.36 12.22 -10.81
C MET A 77 -7.83 12.45 -10.78
N GLY A 78 -7.05 11.70 -11.59
CA GLY A 78 -5.60 11.78 -11.63
C GLY A 78 -4.90 11.18 -10.42
N CYS A 79 -5.53 10.22 -9.73
CA CYS A 79 -5.06 9.53 -8.55
C CYS A 79 -4.69 8.08 -8.87
N LYS A 80 -3.49 7.64 -8.51
CA LYS A 80 -3.04 6.24 -8.65
C LYS A 80 -3.68 5.33 -7.62
N ILE A 81 -3.84 4.06 -7.99
CA ILE A 81 -4.45 3.04 -7.12
C ILE A 81 -3.49 1.89 -6.91
N TYR A 82 -3.16 1.61 -5.64
CA TYR A 82 -2.31 0.51 -5.24
C TYR A 82 -3.09 -0.53 -4.42
N LEU A 83 -2.91 -1.80 -4.74
CA LEU A 83 -3.55 -2.90 -4.02
C LEU A 83 -2.59 -3.51 -3.01
N THR A 84 -3.06 -3.76 -1.79
CA THR A 84 -2.27 -4.49 -0.80
C THR A 84 -2.36 -6.01 -1.03
N VAL A 85 -1.21 -6.62 -1.32
CA VAL A 85 -0.96 -8.07 -1.41
C VAL A 85 0.14 -8.40 -0.40
N ASN A 86 -0.01 -7.91 0.82
CA ASN A 86 1.06 -7.80 1.81
C ASN A 86 0.93 -8.79 2.97
N THR A 87 0.58 -10.02 2.64
CA THR A 87 0.63 -11.18 3.55
C THR A 87 1.61 -12.23 3.04
N LEU A 88 2.14 -13.07 3.94
CA LEU A 88 2.86 -14.27 3.53
C LEU A 88 1.88 -15.25 2.90
N MET A 89 2.30 -15.94 1.85
CA MET A 89 1.47 -16.85 1.07
C MET A 89 1.92 -18.29 1.18
N LYS A 90 0.96 -19.21 1.03
CA LYS A 90 1.21 -20.62 0.80
C LYS A 90 1.21 -20.88 -0.70
N GLU A 91 1.76 -22.01 -1.12
CA GLU A 91 1.83 -22.41 -2.53
C GLU A 91 0.47 -22.35 -3.24
N GLU A 92 -0.56 -22.91 -2.61
CA GLU A 92 -1.94 -22.89 -3.13
C GLU A 92 -2.49 -21.46 -3.34
N GLU A 93 -2.06 -20.52 -2.50
CA GLU A 93 -2.49 -19.11 -2.58
C GLU A 93 -1.75 -18.36 -3.67
N LEU A 94 -0.52 -18.76 -3.98
CA LEU A 94 0.25 -18.20 -5.10
C LEU A 94 -0.38 -18.59 -6.45
N GLU A 95 -0.88 -19.83 -6.58
CA GLU A 95 -1.60 -20.28 -7.78
C GLU A 95 -2.85 -19.41 -8.04
N GLU A 96 -3.57 -19.03 -6.97
CA GLU A 96 -4.77 -18.21 -7.07
C GLU A 96 -4.48 -16.70 -7.25
N LEU A 97 -3.25 -16.27 -6.97
CA LEU A 97 -2.87 -14.85 -7.01
C LEU A 97 -2.94 -14.29 -8.43
N TYR A 98 -2.54 -15.06 -9.43
CA TYR A 98 -2.59 -14.63 -10.83
C TYR A 98 -4.03 -14.28 -11.23
N ASP A 99 -4.97 -15.22 -11.02
CA ASP A 99 -6.38 -15.04 -11.40
C ASP A 99 -7.04 -13.88 -10.63
N TYR A 100 -6.57 -13.60 -9.42
CA TYR A 100 -7.04 -12.48 -8.62
C TYR A 100 -6.55 -11.12 -9.12
N ILE A 101 -5.29 -11.03 -9.55
CA ILE A 101 -4.68 -9.77 -10.02
C ILE A 101 -5.04 -9.48 -11.47
N PHE A 102 -5.17 -10.50 -12.32
CA PHE A 102 -5.34 -10.33 -13.76
C PHE A 102 -6.48 -9.37 -14.15
N PRO A 103 -7.73 -9.49 -13.64
CA PRO A 103 -8.80 -8.56 -14.00
C PRO A 103 -8.55 -7.13 -13.51
N LEU A 104 -7.83 -6.94 -12.41
CA LEU A 104 -7.48 -5.62 -11.90
C LEU A 104 -6.36 -4.98 -12.73
N TYR A 105 -5.38 -5.78 -13.17
CA TYR A 105 -4.33 -5.35 -14.10
C TYR A 105 -4.93 -4.91 -15.44
N GLU A 106 -5.83 -5.69 -16.03
CA GLU A 106 -6.58 -5.31 -17.23
C GLU A 106 -7.43 -4.05 -17.00
N GLY A 107 -7.93 -3.84 -15.78
CA GLY A 107 -8.63 -2.64 -15.34
C GLY A 107 -7.75 -1.41 -15.15
N GLY A 108 -6.40 -1.56 -15.24
CA GLY A 108 -5.43 -0.49 -15.12
C GLY A 108 -4.90 -0.27 -13.70
N LEU A 109 -4.86 -1.31 -12.84
CA LEU A 109 -4.23 -1.21 -11.52
C LEU A 109 -2.80 -0.70 -11.64
N ASP A 110 -2.46 0.38 -10.94
CA ASP A 110 -1.15 1.03 -11.04
C ASP A 110 -0.03 0.22 -10.36
N GLY A 111 -0.31 -0.40 -9.21
CA GLY A 111 0.70 -1.18 -8.52
C GLY A 111 0.18 -2.01 -7.37
N VAL A 112 1.05 -2.86 -6.81
CA VAL A 112 0.76 -3.71 -5.66
C VAL A 112 1.83 -3.55 -4.57
N ILE A 113 1.38 -3.59 -3.31
CA ILE A 113 2.25 -3.57 -2.13
C ILE A 113 2.40 -5.01 -1.64
N VAL A 114 3.59 -5.58 -1.75
CA VAL A 114 3.87 -7.02 -1.57
C VAL A 114 4.76 -7.28 -0.37
N GLN A 115 4.49 -8.36 0.37
CA GLN A 115 5.35 -8.85 1.46
C GLN A 115 6.07 -10.14 1.07
N ASP A 116 5.42 -11.04 0.37
CA ASP A 116 5.93 -12.37 0.05
C ASP A 116 6.88 -12.34 -1.16
N PHE A 117 8.03 -13.00 -1.05
CA PHE A 117 9.02 -13.05 -2.13
C PHE A 117 8.55 -13.87 -3.33
N GLY A 118 7.79 -14.95 -3.10
CA GLY A 118 7.21 -15.76 -4.16
C GLY A 118 6.16 -14.97 -4.94
N ALA A 119 5.31 -14.24 -4.22
CA ALA A 119 4.34 -13.32 -4.82
C ALA A 119 5.02 -12.21 -5.63
N LEU A 120 6.10 -11.61 -5.10
CA LEU A 120 6.86 -10.58 -5.82
C LEU A 120 7.41 -11.12 -7.15
N GLN A 121 8.00 -12.32 -7.13
CA GLN A 121 8.56 -12.94 -8.33
C GLN A 121 7.47 -13.30 -9.34
N LEU A 122 6.38 -13.92 -8.89
CA LEU A 122 5.23 -14.28 -9.74
C LEU A 122 4.64 -13.05 -10.42
N LEU A 123 4.39 -11.98 -9.66
CA LEU A 123 3.81 -10.75 -10.20
C LEU A 123 4.72 -10.05 -11.19
N LYS A 124 6.03 -10.03 -10.92
CA LYS A 124 7.03 -9.48 -11.87
C LYS A 124 7.04 -10.21 -13.20
N GLU A 125 6.94 -11.55 -13.17
CA GLU A 125 6.97 -12.37 -14.39
C GLU A 125 5.65 -12.29 -15.17
N SER A 126 4.53 -12.18 -14.45
CA SER A 126 3.19 -12.22 -15.04
C SER A 126 2.68 -10.86 -15.51
N PHE A 127 3.08 -9.76 -14.86
CA PHE A 127 2.56 -8.41 -15.07
C PHE A 127 3.70 -7.39 -15.16
N PRO A 128 4.39 -7.29 -16.30
CA PRO A 128 5.64 -6.53 -16.43
C PRO A 128 5.50 -5.02 -16.22
N ASP A 129 4.30 -4.47 -16.47
CA ASP A 129 4.02 -3.03 -16.34
C ASP A 129 3.45 -2.66 -14.95
N LEU A 130 3.19 -3.65 -14.07
CA LEU A 130 2.64 -3.42 -12.74
C LEU A 130 3.73 -2.92 -11.79
N GLU A 131 3.52 -1.78 -11.14
CA GLU A 131 4.44 -1.27 -10.12
C GLU A 131 4.47 -2.22 -8.89
N LEU A 132 5.65 -2.70 -8.50
CA LEU A 132 5.83 -3.59 -7.34
C LEU A 132 6.46 -2.81 -6.20
N HIS A 133 5.71 -2.64 -5.11
CA HIS A 133 6.14 -1.92 -3.91
C HIS A 133 6.45 -2.94 -2.79
N ALA A 134 7.69 -2.96 -2.32
CA ALA A 134 8.07 -3.81 -1.20
C ALA A 134 7.50 -3.26 0.11
N SER A 135 6.61 -4.04 0.74
CA SER A 135 5.92 -3.67 1.97
C SER A 135 6.89 -3.45 3.14
N THR A 136 6.53 -2.58 4.07
CA THR A 136 7.22 -2.45 5.37
C THR A 136 7.29 -3.78 6.15
N GLN A 137 6.38 -4.71 5.87
CA GLN A 137 6.37 -6.04 6.47
C GLN A 137 7.52 -6.95 5.98
N MET A 138 8.24 -6.58 4.92
CA MET A 138 9.49 -7.24 4.50
C MET A 138 10.68 -6.90 5.42
N THR A 139 10.49 -5.99 6.39
CA THR A 139 11.49 -5.62 7.40
C THR A 139 12.81 -5.12 6.79
N LEU A 140 12.71 -4.28 5.75
CA LEU A 140 13.91 -3.74 5.12
C LEU A 140 14.58 -2.68 6.01
N CYS A 141 15.84 -2.93 6.41
CA CYS A 141 16.61 -2.05 7.28
C CYS A 141 17.96 -1.61 6.68
N SER A 142 18.29 -1.98 5.44
CA SER A 142 19.62 -1.70 4.90
C SER A 142 19.63 -1.44 3.39
N ARG A 143 20.68 -0.72 2.95
CA ARG A 143 20.94 -0.51 1.51
C ARG A 143 21.12 -1.81 0.72
N PHE A 144 21.71 -2.83 1.32
CA PHE A 144 21.92 -4.13 0.64
C PHE A 144 20.58 -4.85 0.40
N GLY A 145 19.65 -4.78 1.37
CA GLY A 145 18.30 -5.28 1.19
C GLY A 145 17.52 -4.48 0.15
N ALA A 146 17.70 -3.15 0.12
CA ALA A 146 17.09 -2.28 -0.89
C ALA A 146 17.56 -2.62 -2.30
N GLU A 147 18.87 -2.84 -2.48
CA GLU A 147 19.45 -3.24 -3.75
C GLU A 147 18.96 -4.63 -4.20
N LEU A 148 18.86 -5.58 -3.26
CA LEU A 148 18.29 -6.90 -3.53
C LEU A 148 16.85 -6.80 -4.03
N LEU A 149 15.98 -6.09 -3.33
CA LEU A 149 14.58 -5.92 -3.72
C LEU A 149 14.43 -5.20 -5.06
N LYS A 150 15.25 -4.18 -5.32
CA LYS A 150 15.33 -3.53 -6.63
C LYS A 150 15.65 -4.53 -7.73
N ASN A 151 16.68 -5.37 -7.53
CA ASN A 151 17.09 -6.38 -8.50
C ASN A 151 16.00 -7.46 -8.70
N MET A 152 15.18 -7.71 -7.68
CA MET A 152 14.00 -8.58 -7.78
C MET A 152 12.82 -7.92 -8.50
N GLY A 153 12.89 -6.62 -8.80
CA GLY A 153 11.88 -5.90 -9.59
C GLY A 153 11.01 -4.94 -8.80
N ALA A 154 11.27 -4.72 -7.51
CA ALA A 154 10.60 -3.66 -6.78
C ALA A 154 11.03 -2.29 -7.31
N CYS A 155 10.07 -1.41 -7.60
CA CYS A 155 10.31 -0.01 -7.99
C CYS A 155 10.26 0.93 -6.78
N ARG A 156 9.56 0.52 -5.71
CA ARG A 156 9.40 1.28 -4.46
C ARG A 156 9.59 0.38 -3.25
N ILE A 157 10.14 0.94 -2.18
CA ILE A 157 10.33 0.26 -0.90
C ILE A 157 9.72 1.09 0.21
N VAL A 158 8.95 0.43 1.08
CA VAL A 158 8.50 0.96 2.36
C VAL A 158 9.45 0.45 3.45
N PRO A 159 10.47 1.23 3.87
CA PRO A 159 11.44 0.78 4.86
C PRO A 159 10.76 0.38 6.19
N ALA A 160 11.45 -0.43 6.97
CA ALA A 160 11.03 -0.72 8.32
C ALA A 160 10.94 0.57 9.15
N ARG A 161 9.90 0.69 9.97
CA ARG A 161 9.59 1.91 10.76
C ARG A 161 10.60 2.18 11.87
N GLU A 162 11.48 1.23 12.10
CA GLU A 162 12.57 1.27 13.08
C GLU A 162 13.77 2.11 12.60
N LEU A 163 13.86 2.41 11.30
CA LEU A 163 14.94 3.21 10.74
C LEU A 163 14.78 4.69 11.11
N CYS A 164 15.90 5.33 11.44
CA CYS A 164 15.96 6.78 11.57
C CYS A 164 16.07 7.47 10.19
N LEU A 165 15.86 8.79 10.16
CA LEU A 165 15.91 9.56 8.91
C LEU A 165 17.27 9.50 8.22
N GLU A 166 18.36 9.44 8.98
CA GLU A 166 19.72 9.34 8.49
C GLU A 166 19.95 8.03 7.74
N GLU A 167 19.41 6.91 8.27
CA GLU A 167 19.48 5.59 7.62
C GLU A 167 18.65 5.54 6.34
N ILE A 168 17.42 6.10 6.36
CA ILE A 168 16.57 6.22 5.18
C ILE A 168 17.25 7.07 4.11
N LYS A 169 17.86 8.18 4.50
CA LYS A 169 18.63 9.05 3.60
C LYS A 169 19.83 8.32 2.99
N ALA A 170 20.54 7.52 3.78
CA ALA A 170 21.68 6.72 3.31
C ALA A 170 21.25 5.70 2.26
N ILE A 171 20.10 5.04 2.44
CA ILE A 171 19.51 4.14 1.43
C ILE A 171 19.21 4.93 0.15
N LYS A 172 18.51 6.06 0.26
CA LYS A 172 18.13 6.87 -0.91
C LYS A 172 19.32 7.39 -1.71
N GLN A 173 20.43 7.69 -1.03
CA GLN A 173 21.66 8.18 -1.68
C GLN A 173 22.45 7.09 -2.40
N THR A 174 22.28 5.83 -1.99
CA THR A 174 23.08 4.70 -2.50
C THR A 174 22.34 3.80 -3.47
N VAL A 175 21.01 3.75 -3.36
CA VAL A 175 20.17 2.90 -4.23
C VAL A 175 19.16 3.79 -4.95
N ASP A 176 19.20 3.74 -6.27
CA ASP A 176 18.22 4.45 -7.12
C ASP A 176 16.89 3.67 -7.12
N ILE A 177 16.09 3.91 -6.08
CA ILE A 177 14.76 3.33 -5.87
C ILE A 177 13.87 4.34 -5.17
N GLU A 178 12.56 4.25 -5.37
CA GLU A 178 11.61 5.07 -4.62
C GLU A 178 11.51 4.58 -3.16
N LEU A 179 11.41 5.54 -2.24
CA LEU A 179 11.18 5.25 -0.83
C LEU A 179 9.88 5.88 -0.37
N GLU A 180 9.07 5.07 0.31
CA GLU A 180 7.82 5.49 0.94
C GLU A 180 7.97 5.45 2.46
N THR A 181 7.53 6.49 3.15
CA THR A 181 7.60 6.57 4.61
C THR A 181 6.27 7.02 5.20
N PHE A 182 5.94 6.54 6.41
CA PHE A 182 4.74 6.94 7.11
C PHE A 182 4.95 8.30 7.79
N ILE A 183 4.07 9.25 7.50
CA ILE A 183 4.04 10.57 8.15
C ILE A 183 2.92 10.67 9.19
N HIS A 184 1.93 9.79 9.13
CA HIS A 184 0.80 9.74 10.06
C HIS A 184 0.28 8.31 10.21
N GLY A 185 -0.17 7.95 11.42
CA GLY A 185 -0.80 6.67 11.71
C GLY A 185 -0.28 6.01 12.99
N ALA A 186 -0.95 4.94 13.40
CA ALA A 186 -0.58 4.18 14.56
C ALA A 186 0.65 3.30 14.29
N MET A 187 1.69 3.45 15.09
CA MET A 187 2.85 2.55 15.03
C MET A 187 2.55 1.21 15.70
N CYS A 188 3.07 0.14 15.11
CA CYS A 188 3.12 -1.16 15.75
C CYS A 188 4.14 -1.14 16.89
N TYR A 189 3.86 -1.84 17.99
CA TYR A 189 4.80 -1.94 19.13
C TYR A 189 6.02 -2.81 18.79
N SER A 190 5.83 -3.84 17.97
CA SER A 190 6.87 -4.76 17.54
C SER A 190 7.54 -4.33 16.24
N TYR A 191 8.70 -4.89 15.94
CA TYR A 191 9.36 -4.75 14.65
C TYR A 191 8.41 -5.05 13.48
N SER A 192 8.57 -4.29 12.41
CA SER A 192 7.77 -4.42 11.20
C SER A 192 7.83 -5.85 10.65
N GLY A 193 6.67 -6.49 10.48
CA GLY A 193 6.58 -7.84 9.92
C GLY A 193 7.06 -9.00 10.82
N GLN A 194 7.59 -8.74 12.04
CA GLN A 194 8.21 -9.78 12.89
C GLN A 194 7.38 -10.16 14.12
N CYS A 195 6.17 -9.63 14.26
CA CYS A 195 5.37 -9.86 15.45
C CYS A 195 4.66 -11.22 15.42
N LEU A 196 4.92 -12.05 16.46
CA LEU A 196 4.21 -13.31 16.69
C LEU A 196 3.20 -13.25 17.84
N PHE A 197 3.03 -12.09 18.49
CA PHE A 197 2.25 -11.98 19.73
C PHE A 197 0.81 -12.46 19.55
N SER A 198 0.12 -11.97 18.52
CA SER A 198 -1.26 -12.37 18.21
C SER A 198 -1.36 -13.85 17.80
N SER A 199 -0.33 -14.40 17.18
CA SER A 199 -0.27 -15.81 16.81
C SER A 199 -0.17 -16.72 18.03
N ILE A 200 0.68 -16.35 19.00
CA ILE A 200 0.93 -17.15 20.22
C ILE A 200 -0.28 -17.11 21.14
N LEU A 201 -0.86 -15.94 21.40
CA LEU A 201 -1.98 -15.80 22.33
C LEU A 201 -3.33 -16.27 21.77
N GLY A 202 -3.56 -16.18 20.49
CA GLY A 202 -4.89 -16.42 19.93
C GLY A 202 -4.93 -17.15 18.59
N GLY A 203 -3.81 -17.70 18.13
CA GLY A 203 -3.73 -18.40 16.84
C GLY A 203 -3.96 -17.48 15.60
N ARG A 204 -3.92 -16.13 15.79
CA ARG A 204 -4.18 -15.15 14.74
C ARG A 204 -2.88 -14.55 14.25
N SER A 205 -2.38 -15.01 13.12
CA SER A 205 -1.12 -14.51 12.55
C SER A 205 -1.26 -13.08 12.01
N GLY A 206 -0.43 -12.15 12.52
CA GLY A 206 -0.31 -10.79 12.00
C GLY A 206 0.25 -10.76 10.57
N ASN A 207 1.18 -11.66 10.25
CA ASN A 207 1.77 -11.79 8.91
C ASN A 207 0.80 -12.40 7.88
N ARG A 208 -0.36 -12.83 8.33
CA ARG A 208 -1.47 -13.34 7.52
C ARG A 208 -2.72 -12.44 7.64
N GLY A 209 -2.53 -11.18 7.98
CA GLY A 209 -3.59 -10.18 8.07
C GLY A 209 -4.56 -10.33 9.25
N ARG A 210 -4.30 -11.25 10.19
CA ARG A 210 -5.25 -11.62 11.26
C ARG A 210 -4.87 -11.10 12.65
N CYS A 211 -4.03 -10.06 12.73
CA CYS A 211 -3.60 -9.50 14.02
C CYS A 211 -4.81 -9.01 14.84
N ALA A 212 -4.98 -9.56 16.05
CA ALA A 212 -6.01 -9.15 17.01
C ALA A 212 -5.59 -7.95 17.88
N GLN A 213 -4.40 -7.39 17.66
CA GLN A 213 -3.84 -6.27 18.42
C GLN A 213 -3.78 -6.51 19.95
N PRO A 214 -3.36 -7.68 20.46
CA PRO A 214 -3.32 -7.95 21.88
C PRO A 214 -2.42 -6.99 22.65
N CYS A 215 -1.39 -6.42 22.01
CA CYS A 215 -0.51 -5.41 22.60
C CYS A 215 -1.20 -4.08 22.96
N ARG A 216 -2.46 -3.87 22.55
CA ARG A 216 -3.25 -2.67 22.86
C ARG A 216 -4.31 -2.92 23.93
N LEU A 217 -4.39 -4.13 24.46
CA LEU A 217 -5.26 -4.46 25.57
C LEU A 217 -4.62 -4.04 26.91
N PRO A 218 -5.42 -3.78 27.94
CA PRO A 218 -4.91 -3.56 29.30
C PRO A 218 -4.16 -4.80 29.82
N PHE A 219 -3.04 -4.59 30.47
CA PHE A 219 -2.25 -5.63 31.14
C PHE A 219 -2.26 -5.40 32.65
N CYS A 220 -2.46 -6.46 33.41
CA CYS A 220 -2.22 -6.44 34.85
C CYS A 220 -0.84 -7.04 35.12
N VAL A 221 -0.05 -6.35 35.95
CA VAL A 221 1.21 -6.87 36.45
C VAL A 221 0.93 -7.50 37.82
N GLU A 222 1.10 -8.80 37.95
CA GLU A 222 1.10 -9.46 39.26
C GLU A 222 2.53 -9.37 39.82
N THR A 223 2.73 -8.45 40.77
CA THR A 223 3.90 -8.49 41.67
C THR A 223 3.53 -9.24 42.90
N ASP A 224 4.48 -10.00 43.46
CA ASP A 224 4.27 -10.82 44.69
C ASP A 224 3.52 -10.02 45.76
N GLY A 225 2.22 -10.25 45.87
CA GLY A 225 1.34 -9.71 46.91
C GLY A 225 0.62 -8.40 46.62
N CYS A 226 0.74 -7.76 45.43
CA CYS A 226 0.02 -6.54 45.11
C CYS A 226 -0.56 -6.60 43.70
N ARG A 227 -1.91 -6.57 43.57
CA ARG A 227 -2.61 -6.29 42.32
C ARG A 227 -2.73 -4.78 42.22
N SER A 228 -2.08 -4.16 41.26
CA SER A 228 -2.29 -2.76 40.88
C SER A 228 -3.08 -2.65 39.58
#